data_4188fe167969abdfd0d15d430150e74c
#
_entry.id   4188fe167969abdfd0d15d430150e74c
#
_cell.length_a   1.000
_cell.length_b   1.000
_cell.length_c   1.000
_cell.angle_alpha   90.00
_cell.angle_beta   90.00
_cell.angle_gamma   90.00
#
_symmetry.space_group_name_H-M   'P 1'
#
loop_
_entity.id
_entity.type
_entity.pdbx_description
1 polymer ?
#
loop_
_entity_poly.entity_id
_entity_poly.type
_entity_poly.pdbx_seq_one_letter_code
_entity_poly.pdbx_strand_id
1 'polypeptide(L)'
;NFPSLKEAWVGSNTAGFALMNTQSYNLELGDIADDDRGPKNGEVIYRALEICATVEDFCHFLDTIQKPSGIEANFGVIDAQGGAAMFEVDGNSYKMFDANDPDVAPHGYVARTNFSNGGELNKGYGYVRFLEVDRVLSKACAMGGITPQLIFTDIARSFRNNILDIDLRSGDFNYPKTSGWFTDQDFIPRNNTSCSIVVQGVKKGENPELTVLWTILGYPPAGVAVPLWVKDNLPAMMSYDKEKGAAPLSAASLKLADEKVFHFKQGGGTKHYLHWENLYNLKGTGIMQKLVPVEEKVYQEALPLQQKFYKDGKVNVKELD
;
A
#
# COMPACT_ATOMS: atom_id res chain seq x y z
N ASN A 1 -0.15 12.65 -4.06
CA ASN A 1 0.84 13.52 -4.71
C ASN A 1 0.55 14.97 -4.42
N PHE A 2 1.58 15.71 -4.07
CA PHE A 2 1.55 17.17 -4.13
C PHE A 2 1.99 17.55 -5.55
N PRO A 3 1.11 18.09 -6.40
CA PRO A 3 1.44 18.35 -7.82
C PRO A 3 2.65 19.27 -8.02
N SER A 4 3.06 20.01 -6.98
CA SER A 4 4.21 20.90 -6.99
C SER A 4 5.55 20.24 -6.68
N LEU A 5 5.60 19.01 -6.16
CA LEU A 5 6.80 18.42 -5.58
C LEU A 5 7.52 17.43 -6.50
N LYS A 6 6.95 17.06 -7.65
CA LYS A 6 7.51 16.00 -8.51
C LYS A 6 7.93 14.75 -7.74
N GLU A 7 7.10 14.35 -6.79
CA GLU A 7 7.29 13.20 -5.93
C GLU A 7 6.07 12.29 -5.99
N ALA A 8 6.30 10.98 -5.90
CA ALA A 8 5.24 9.97 -5.80
C ALA A 8 5.60 8.93 -4.74
N TRP A 9 4.60 8.27 -4.18
CA TRP A 9 4.79 7.18 -3.21
C TRP A 9 4.40 5.83 -3.80
N VAL A 10 3.54 5.84 -4.79
CA VAL A 10 3.06 4.68 -5.53
C VAL A 10 2.39 5.16 -6.80
N GLY A 11 2.45 4.38 -7.86
CA GLY A 11 1.75 4.69 -9.10
C GLY A 11 1.93 3.62 -10.17
N SER A 12 1.22 3.81 -11.28
CA SER A 12 1.40 3.06 -12.51
C SER A 12 1.37 4.03 -13.69
N ASN A 13 1.97 3.65 -14.81
CA ASN A 13 1.96 4.41 -16.03
C ASN A 13 1.25 3.65 -17.18
N THR A 14 1.15 4.29 -18.34
CA THR A 14 0.47 3.73 -19.53
C THR A 14 1.17 2.53 -20.15
N ALA A 15 2.43 2.27 -19.80
CA ALA A 15 3.14 1.05 -20.19
C ALA A 15 2.80 -0.16 -19.32
N GLY A 16 1.97 0.02 -18.26
CA GLY A 16 1.67 -1.03 -17.27
C GLY A 16 2.78 -1.27 -16.27
N PHE A 17 3.80 -0.39 -16.26
CA PHE A 17 4.81 -0.37 -15.21
C PHE A 17 4.23 0.25 -13.95
N ALA A 18 4.41 -0.40 -12.82
CA ALA A 18 3.97 0.11 -11.54
C ALA A 18 5.06 -0.02 -10.47
N LEU A 19 5.09 0.96 -9.57
CA LEU A 19 6.14 1.11 -8.59
C LEU A 19 5.57 1.63 -7.28
N MET A 20 6.00 1.08 -6.14
CA MET A 20 5.73 1.54 -4.79
C MET A 20 6.99 1.49 -3.95
N ASN A 21 7.00 2.18 -2.81
CA ASN A 21 8.10 2.02 -1.85
C ASN A 21 7.62 1.81 -0.41
N THR A 22 8.55 1.33 0.40
CA THR A 22 8.50 1.42 1.86
C THR A 22 9.86 1.90 2.36
N GLN A 23 9.86 2.97 3.20
CA GLN A 23 11.09 3.43 3.86
C GLN A 23 11.71 2.26 4.62
N SER A 24 13.00 2.07 4.45
CA SER A 24 13.74 1.06 5.23
C SER A 24 14.31 1.66 6.51
N TYR A 25 15.03 1.66 7.22
CA TYR A 25 15.64 2.25 8.41
C TYR A 25 16.82 1.42 8.90
N ASN A 26 17.30 0.51 8.07
CA ASN A 26 18.46 -0.33 8.35
C ASN A 26 19.43 -0.46 7.18
N LEU A 27 19.26 0.37 6.15
CA LEU A 27 20.21 0.53 5.05
C LEU A 27 21.12 1.73 5.30
N GLU A 28 22.21 1.82 4.57
CA GLU A 28 23.18 2.90 4.75
C GLU A 28 23.02 3.99 3.68
N LEU A 29 22.95 5.24 4.13
CA LEU A 29 22.92 6.41 3.23
C LEU A 29 24.34 6.93 2.90
N GLY A 30 25.39 6.51 3.64
CA GLY A 30 26.74 7.06 3.54
C GLY A 30 26.91 8.39 4.30
N ASP A 31 28.15 8.77 4.58
CA ASP A 31 28.52 9.93 5.42
C ASP A 31 28.71 11.20 4.58
N ILE A 32 27.66 11.67 3.89
CA ILE A 32 27.68 12.96 3.21
C ILE A 32 26.46 13.81 3.60
N ALA A 33 26.59 15.12 3.45
CA ALA A 33 25.49 16.04 3.72
C ALA A 33 24.27 15.77 2.81
N ASP A 34 23.07 15.99 3.34
CA ASP A 34 21.82 15.73 2.59
C ASP A 34 21.73 16.53 1.29
N ASP A 35 22.26 17.74 1.26
CA ASP A 35 22.26 18.62 0.08
C ASP A 35 23.18 18.13 -1.06
N ASP A 36 24.17 17.29 -0.72
CA ASP A 36 25.12 16.72 -1.69
C ASP A 36 24.66 15.35 -2.24
N ARG A 37 23.56 14.81 -1.73
CA ARG A 37 23.00 13.52 -2.17
C ARG A 37 22.25 13.66 -3.47
N GLY A 38 22.16 12.55 -4.20
CA GLY A 38 21.26 12.39 -5.33
C GLY A 38 19.78 12.31 -4.91
N PRO A 39 18.89 11.85 -5.81
CA PRO A 39 17.45 11.89 -5.60
C PRO A 39 17.00 11.06 -4.41
N LYS A 40 15.88 11.49 -3.79
CA LYS A 40 15.19 10.80 -2.69
C LYS A 40 14.09 9.86 -3.22
N ASN A 41 13.54 9.04 -2.32
CA ASN A 41 12.56 7.99 -2.65
C ASN A 41 11.41 8.48 -3.56
N GLY A 42 10.77 9.60 -3.19
CA GLY A 42 9.61 10.11 -3.92
C GLY A 42 9.94 10.64 -5.32
N GLU A 43 11.12 11.26 -5.47
CA GLU A 43 11.63 11.75 -6.76
C GLU A 43 11.96 10.59 -7.70
N VAL A 44 12.58 9.54 -7.16
CA VAL A 44 12.89 8.31 -7.92
C VAL A 44 11.61 7.66 -8.44
N ILE A 45 10.58 7.53 -7.60
CA ILE A 45 9.29 6.97 -8.03
C ILE A 45 8.66 7.83 -9.13
N TYR A 46 8.62 9.15 -8.91
CA TYR A 46 8.05 10.07 -9.90
C TYR A 46 8.76 9.94 -11.24
N ARG A 47 10.11 9.97 -11.22
CA ARG A 47 10.90 9.88 -12.44
C ARG A 47 10.84 8.51 -13.10
N ALA A 48 10.86 7.42 -12.34
CA ALA A 48 10.71 6.07 -12.88
C ALA A 48 9.37 5.88 -13.59
N LEU A 49 8.27 6.42 -13.02
CA LEU A 49 6.95 6.38 -13.70
C LEU A 49 6.90 7.19 -15.01
N GLU A 50 7.78 8.18 -15.19
CA GLU A 50 7.88 8.93 -16.45
C GLU A 50 8.62 8.15 -17.56
N ILE A 51 9.64 7.34 -17.20
CA ILE A 51 10.60 6.81 -18.17
C ILE A 51 10.73 5.30 -18.25
N CYS A 52 10.31 4.53 -17.21
CA CYS A 52 10.43 3.08 -17.19
C CYS A 52 9.16 2.41 -17.73
N ALA A 53 9.34 1.30 -18.43
CA ALA A 53 8.27 0.42 -18.88
C ALA A 53 8.41 -1.00 -18.32
N THR A 54 9.63 -1.38 -17.87
CA THR A 54 9.97 -2.72 -17.41
C THR A 54 10.77 -2.68 -16.10
N VAL A 55 10.86 -3.83 -15.42
CA VAL A 55 11.76 -4.02 -14.27
C VAL A 55 13.22 -3.76 -14.68
N GLU A 56 13.62 -4.15 -15.89
CA GLU A 56 14.97 -3.91 -16.43
C GLU A 56 15.24 -2.41 -16.62
N ASP A 57 14.28 -1.63 -17.14
CA ASP A 57 14.41 -0.18 -17.22
C ASP A 57 14.65 0.45 -15.85
N PHE A 58 13.99 -0.06 -14.81
CA PHE A 58 14.20 0.41 -13.45
C PHE A 58 15.60 0.08 -12.92
N CYS A 59 16.15 -1.09 -13.23
CA CYS A 59 17.56 -1.41 -12.95
C CYS A 59 18.50 -0.40 -13.62
N HIS A 60 18.35 -0.19 -14.92
CA HIS A 60 19.15 0.79 -15.66
C HIS A 60 19.00 2.21 -15.10
N PHE A 61 17.79 2.60 -14.71
CA PHE A 61 17.56 3.91 -14.09
C PHE A 61 18.32 4.04 -12.76
N LEU A 62 18.25 3.02 -11.87
CA LEU A 62 19.00 3.01 -10.61
C LEU A 62 20.52 3.04 -10.81
N ASP A 63 21.04 2.47 -11.91
CA ASP A 63 22.46 2.51 -12.25
C ASP A 63 22.92 3.92 -12.65
N THR A 64 22.03 4.73 -13.18
CA THR A 64 22.34 6.07 -13.75
C THR A 64 22.08 7.23 -12.80
N ILE A 65 21.36 7.06 -11.72
CA ILE A 65 21.11 8.15 -10.75
C ILE A 65 22.40 8.57 -10.03
N GLN A 66 22.43 9.83 -9.60
CA GLN A 66 23.53 10.36 -8.82
C GLN A 66 23.71 9.55 -7.53
N LYS A 67 24.96 9.19 -7.24
CA LYS A 67 25.36 8.46 -6.02
C LYS A 67 26.40 9.26 -5.25
N PRO A 68 26.40 9.19 -3.90
CA PRO A 68 25.38 8.53 -3.11
C PRO A 68 24.01 9.19 -3.27
N SER A 69 22.95 8.40 -3.42
CA SER A 69 21.59 8.88 -3.46
C SER A 69 21.03 9.18 -2.06
N GLY A 70 19.89 9.86 -1.99
CA GLY A 70 19.13 10.03 -0.76
C GLY A 70 18.14 8.89 -0.49
N ILE A 71 18.36 7.71 -1.07
CA ILE A 71 17.44 6.56 -0.99
C ILE A 71 17.83 5.66 0.17
N GLU A 72 16.85 5.33 0.98
CA GLU A 72 16.90 4.28 2.00
C GLU A 72 15.54 3.59 2.00
N ALA A 73 15.31 2.69 1.04
CA ALA A 73 13.97 2.15 0.80
C ALA A 73 13.97 0.78 0.15
N ASN A 74 12.86 0.07 0.34
CA ASN A 74 12.48 -1.05 -0.50
C ASN A 74 11.49 -0.56 -1.57
N PHE A 75 11.71 -0.91 -2.83
CA PHE A 75 10.78 -0.66 -3.92
C PHE A 75 10.16 -1.96 -4.41
N GLY A 76 8.85 -1.99 -4.57
CA GLY A 76 8.13 -3.06 -5.25
C GLY A 76 7.80 -2.62 -6.67
N VAL A 77 8.16 -3.43 -7.65
CA VAL A 77 8.03 -3.11 -9.08
C VAL A 77 7.34 -4.25 -9.81
N ILE A 78 6.39 -3.93 -10.67
CA ILE A 78 5.78 -4.86 -11.63
C ILE A 78 5.70 -4.21 -13.01
N ASP A 79 5.65 -5.03 -14.06
CA ASP A 79 5.51 -4.57 -15.44
C ASP A 79 4.58 -5.46 -16.28
N ALA A 80 4.20 -4.96 -17.46
CA ALA A 80 3.33 -5.66 -18.40
C ALA A 80 4.01 -6.83 -19.15
N GLN A 81 5.31 -7.05 -18.96
CA GLN A 81 6.03 -8.21 -19.51
C GLN A 81 6.04 -9.40 -18.54
N GLY A 82 5.44 -9.23 -17.36
CA GLY A 82 5.40 -10.23 -16.29
C GLY A 82 6.55 -10.10 -15.30
N GLY A 83 7.36 -9.04 -15.40
CA GLY A 83 8.36 -8.69 -14.41
C GLY A 83 7.71 -8.35 -13.07
N ALA A 84 8.26 -8.88 -11.96
CA ALA A 84 7.84 -8.59 -10.61
C ALA A 84 9.05 -8.72 -9.66
N ALA A 85 9.44 -7.65 -8.99
CA ALA A 85 10.61 -7.66 -8.13
C ALA A 85 10.48 -6.71 -6.95
N MET A 86 11.21 -7.04 -5.88
CA MET A 86 11.53 -6.12 -4.79
C MET A 86 12.99 -5.68 -4.88
N PHE A 87 13.23 -4.40 -4.67
CA PHE A 87 14.55 -3.80 -4.61
C PHE A 87 14.81 -3.25 -3.23
N GLU A 88 15.91 -3.64 -2.61
CA GLU A 88 16.46 -2.99 -1.42
C GLU A 88 17.51 -2.00 -1.89
N VAL A 89 17.27 -0.69 -1.72
CA VAL A 89 18.12 0.38 -2.29
C VAL A 89 18.66 1.25 -1.18
N ASP A 90 19.98 1.38 -1.14
CA ASP A 90 20.72 2.28 -0.25
C ASP A 90 21.33 3.48 -1.01
N GLY A 91 22.13 4.28 -0.34
CA GLY A 91 22.78 5.45 -0.94
C GLY A 91 23.67 5.14 -2.14
N ASN A 92 24.24 3.95 -2.24
CA ASN A 92 25.29 3.60 -3.21
C ASN A 92 24.93 2.44 -4.14
N SER A 93 24.05 1.55 -3.71
CA SER A 93 23.78 0.28 -4.37
C SER A 93 22.32 -0.15 -4.25
N TYR A 94 21.98 -1.23 -4.94
CA TYR A 94 20.71 -1.94 -4.74
C TYR A 94 20.88 -3.44 -4.86
N LYS A 95 19.95 -4.18 -4.25
CA LYS A 95 19.79 -5.61 -4.43
C LYS A 95 18.38 -5.90 -4.91
N MET A 96 18.26 -6.62 -6.03
CA MET A 96 16.98 -7.06 -6.60
C MET A 96 16.63 -8.46 -6.08
N PHE A 97 15.35 -8.66 -5.80
CA PHE A 97 14.73 -9.92 -5.44
C PHE A 97 13.60 -10.20 -6.44
N ASP A 98 13.86 -11.04 -7.42
CA ASP A 98 12.89 -11.40 -8.45
C ASP A 98 11.81 -12.32 -7.86
N ALA A 99 10.56 -11.87 -7.91
CA ALA A 99 9.43 -12.66 -7.42
C ALA A 99 9.04 -13.84 -8.34
N ASN A 100 9.61 -13.90 -9.54
CA ASN A 100 9.46 -15.04 -10.44
C ASN A 100 10.52 -16.13 -10.22
N ASP A 101 11.56 -15.84 -9.43
CA ASP A 101 12.57 -16.82 -9.06
C ASP A 101 12.08 -17.66 -7.86
N PRO A 102 11.87 -18.97 -8.02
CA PRO A 102 11.39 -19.84 -6.94
C PRO A 102 12.36 -19.96 -5.77
N ASP A 103 13.66 -19.69 -5.97
CA ASP A 103 14.63 -19.66 -4.87
C ASP A 103 14.51 -18.38 -4.02
N VAL A 104 13.99 -17.29 -4.60
CA VAL A 104 13.73 -16.02 -3.93
C VAL A 104 12.32 -15.97 -3.35
N ALA A 105 11.34 -16.46 -4.09
CA ALA A 105 9.92 -16.42 -3.76
C ALA A 105 9.28 -17.82 -3.81
N PRO A 106 9.65 -18.74 -2.93
CA PRO A 106 9.18 -20.14 -2.97
C PRO A 106 7.66 -20.27 -2.77
N HIS A 107 7.03 -19.25 -2.23
CA HIS A 107 5.58 -19.18 -2.04
C HIS A 107 4.87 -18.28 -3.04
N GLY A 108 5.57 -17.77 -4.07
CA GLY A 108 4.99 -16.92 -5.11
C GLY A 108 4.77 -15.45 -4.70
N TYR A 109 5.44 -14.97 -3.66
CA TYR A 109 5.43 -13.56 -3.26
C TYR A 109 6.75 -13.13 -2.60
N VAL A 110 7.02 -11.83 -2.65
CA VAL A 110 8.08 -11.17 -1.86
C VAL A 110 7.44 -10.07 -1.02
N ALA A 111 7.64 -10.09 0.29
CA ALA A 111 7.11 -9.10 1.21
C ALA A 111 8.23 -8.24 1.82
N ARG A 112 7.95 -6.95 2.04
CA ARG A 112 8.81 -6.01 2.76
C ARG A 112 7.96 -5.11 3.65
N THR A 113 8.57 -4.66 4.74
CA THR A 113 8.05 -3.60 5.60
C THR A 113 9.13 -2.53 5.79
N ASN A 114 9.21 -1.87 6.94
CA ASN A 114 10.18 -0.79 7.14
C ASN A 114 11.58 -1.31 7.58
N PHE A 115 11.99 -2.42 7.02
CA PHE A 115 13.35 -2.95 7.08
C PHE A 115 13.69 -3.71 5.80
N SER A 116 14.97 -3.86 5.53
CA SER A 116 15.54 -4.64 4.41
C SER A 116 16.27 -5.87 4.93
N ASN A 117 16.17 -6.98 4.21
CA ASN A 117 16.87 -8.23 4.59
C ASN A 117 18.39 -8.11 4.47
N GLY A 118 18.86 -7.26 3.54
CA GLY A 118 20.29 -6.99 3.35
C GLY A 118 20.85 -5.89 4.24
N GLY A 119 20.01 -5.23 5.06
CA GLY A 119 20.43 -4.16 5.95
C GLY A 119 20.96 -4.66 7.30
N GLU A 120 21.26 -3.73 8.20
CA GLU A 120 21.76 -4.03 9.54
C GLU A 120 20.73 -4.80 10.36
N LEU A 121 21.17 -5.92 10.95
CA LEU A 121 20.30 -6.78 11.76
C LEU A 121 19.79 -6.04 13.01
N ASN A 122 18.53 -6.29 13.36
CA ASN A 122 17.84 -5.69 14.53
C ASN A 122 17.69 -4.16 14.47
N LYS A 123 17.95 -3.56 13.32
CA LYS A 123 17.57 -2.16 13.03
C LYS A 123 16.36 -2.12 12.09
N GLY A 124 15.73 -0.94 11.96
CA GLY A 124 14.51 -0.75 11.19
C GLY A 124 13.24 -1.00 12.02
N TYR A 125 12.11 -1.00 11.34
CA TYR A 125 10.79 -1.11 11.95
C TYR A 125 9.91 -2.08 11.18
N GLY A 126 8.80 -2.47 11.78
CA GLY A 126 7.78 -3.24 11.08
C GLY A 126 7.99 -4.75 11.07
N TYR A 127 8.90 -5.30 11.87
CA TYR A 127 9.08 -6.75 12.01
C TYR A 127 7.78 -7.45 12.40
N VAL A 128 7.04 -6.89 13.36
CA VAL A 128 5.74 -7.44 13.80
C VAL A 128 4.71 -7.41 12.66
N ARG A 129 4.67 -6.30 11.90
CA ARG A 129 3.79 -6.18 10.74
C ARG A 129 4.19 -7.13 9.61
N PHE A 130 5.49 -7.38 9.42
CA PHE A 130 5.98 -8.36 8.46
C PHE A 130 5.44 -9.77 8.79
N LEU A 131 5.48 -10.19 10.05
CA LEU A 131 4.94 -11.48 10.48
C LEU A 131 3.47 -11.64 10.14
N GLU A 132 2.67 -10.58 10.25
CA GLU A 132 1.26 -10.62 9.88
C GLU A 132 1.06 -10.68 8.36
N VAL A 133 1.80 -9.90 7.59
CA VAL A 133 1.76 -9.95 6.12
C VAL A 133 2.15 -11.34 5.62
N ASP A 134 3.25 -11.89 6.12
CA ASP A 134 3.73 -13.21 5.73
C ASP A 134 2.71 -14.31 6.06
N ARG A 135 2.12 -14.28 7.27
CA ARG A 135 1.04 -15.19 7.67
C ARG A 135 -0.15 -15.16 6.74
N VAL A 136 -0.59 -13.96 6.32
CA VAL A 136 -1.76 -13.81 5.44
C VAL A 136 -1.42 -14.25 4.01
N LEU A 137 -0.29 -13.82 3.48
CA LEU A 137 0.11 -14.14 2.10
C LEU A 137 0.42 -15.63 1.92
N SER A 138 1.15 -16.26 2.85
CA SER A 138 1.45 -17.69 2.78
C SER A 138 0.17 -18.54 2.81
N LYS A 139 -0.79 -18.17 3.67
CA LYS A 139 -2.11 -18.81 3.69
C LYS A 139 -2.88 -18.62 2.39
N ALA A 140 -2.88 -17.40 1.84
CA ALA A 140 -3.59 -17.08 0.59
C ALA A 140 -3.02 -17.87 -0.59
N CYS A 141 -1.70 -17.94 -0.72
CA CYS A 141 -1.03 -18.72 -1.77
C CYS A 141 -1.36 -20.21 -1.67
N ALA A 142 -1.40 -20.76 -0.46
CA ALA A 142 -1.78 -22.16 -0.25
C ALA A 142 -3.28 -22.44 -0.57
N MET A 143 -4.14 -21.42 -0.52
CA MET A 143 -5.60 -21.57 -0.69
C MET A 143 -6.13 -21.11 -2.05
N GLY A 144 -5.29 -20.72 -2.99
CA GLY A 144 -5.75 -20.39 -4.34
C GLY A 144 -5.39 -18.99 -4.84
N GLY A 145 -4.65 -18.22 -4.09
CA GLY A 145 -4.02 -16.99 -4.56
C GLY A 145 -4.42 -15.71 -3.85
N ILE A 146 -3.72 -14.66 -4.22
CA ILE A 146 -3.85 -13.31 -3.65
C ILE A 146 -4.83 -12.50 -4.50
N THR A 147 -5.78 -11.83 -3.85
CA THR A 147 -6.73 -10.93 -4.52
C THR A 147 -6.68 -9.53 -3.90
N PRO A 148 -7.10 -8.47 -4.62
CA PRO A 148 -7.23 -7.13 -4.03
C PRO A 148 -8.11 -7.11 -2.78
N GLN A 149 -9.24 -7.83 -2.79
CA GLN A 149 -10.14 -7.94 -1.64
C GLN A 149 -9.42 -8.52 -0.41
N LEU A 150 -8.66 -9.61 -0.60
CA LEU A 150 -7.90 -10.22 0.50
C LEU A 150 -6.89 -9.24 1.08
N ILE A 151 -6.15 -8.51 0.24
CA ILE A 151 -5.16 -7.53 0.70
C ILE A 151 -5.83 -6.43 1.53
N PHE A 152 -6.97 -5.89 1.07
CA PHE A 152 -7.67 -4.84 1.81
C PHE A 152 -8.32 -5.36 3.09
N THR A 153 -8.91 -6.56 3.06
CA THR A 153 -9.63 -7.13 4.21
C THR A 153 -8.69 -7.67 5.27
N ASP A 154 -7.69 -8.45 4.85
CA ASP A 154 -6.90 -9.27 5.76
C ASP A 154 -5.50 -8.71 6.02
N ILE A 155 -5.00 -7.78 5.18
CA ILE A 155 -3.73 -7.09 5.41
C ILE A 155 -4.00 -5.64 5.80
N ALA A 156 -4.50 -4.80 4.90
CA ALA A 156 -4.61 -3.35 5.14
C ALA A 156 -5.50 -2.98 6.35
N ARG A 157 -6.40 -3.87 6.75
CA ARG A 157 -7.29 -3.72 7.91
C ARG A 157 -7.04 -4.78 8.98
N SER A 158 -5.83 -5.36 9.03
CA SER A 158 -5.48 -6.33 10.08
C SER A 158 -5.12 -5.62 11.37
N PHE A 159 -5.80 -6.01 12.44
CA PHE A 159 -5.51 -5.60 13.82
C PHE A 159 -5.01 -6.82 14.60
N ARG A 160 -4.09 -7.57 13.98
CA ARG A 160 -3.42 -8.69 14.61
C ARG A 160 -1.97 -8.34 14.93
N ASN A 161 -1.53 -8.72 16.13
CA ASN A 161 -0.14 -8.70 16.57
C ASN A 161 0.29 -10.14 16.87
N ASN A 162 1.14 -10.71 16.04
CA ASN A 162 1.53 -12.12 16.17
C ASN A 162 2.51 -12.40 17.32
N ILE A 163 3.22 -11.39 17.80
CA ILE A 163 4.12 -11.57 18.97
C ILE A 163 3.33 -11.62 20.27
N LEU A 164 2.29 -10.78 20.39
CA LEU A 164 1.46 -10.70 21.57
C LEU A 164 0.26 -11.67 21.52
N ASP A 165 0.08 -12.40 20.43
CA ASP A 165 -1.09 -13.24 20.13
C ASP A 165 -2.41 -12.50 20.31
N ILE A 166 -2.44 -11.24 19.89
CA ILE A 166 -3.63 -10.39 19.91
C ILE A 166 -4.27 -10.41 18.52
N ASP A 167 -5.57 -10.68 18.45
CA ASP A 167 -6.41 -10.45 17.27
C ASP A 167 -7.69 -9.75 17.71
N LEU A 168 -7.77 -8.45 17.46
CA LEU A 168 -8.92 -7.66 17.93
C LEU A 168 -10.25 -8.10 17.31
N ARG A 169 -10.21 -8.82 16.16
CA ARG A 169 -11.42 -9.37 15.53
C ARG A 169 -11.93 -10.66 16.17
N SER A 170 -11.17 -11.31 17.04
CA SER A 170 -11.58 -12.58 17.69
C SER A 170 -12.82 -12.46 18.56
N GLY A 171 -13.20 -11.23 18.94
CA GLY A 171 -14.30 -10.99 19.88
C GLY A 171 -13.90 -11.05 21.35
N ASP A 172 -12.69 -11.50 21.67
CA ASP A 172 -12.19 -11.55 23.05
C ASP A 172 -11.77 -10.18 23.56
N PHE A 173 -11.53 -9.25 22.66
CA PHE A 173 -11.08 -7.90 22.95
C PHE A 173 -12.20 -6.84 22.91
N ASN A 174 -13.45 -7.23 22.65
CA ASN A 174 -14.58 -6.31 22.65
C ASN A 174 -15.03 -5.98 24.09
N TYR A 175 -15.67 -4.81 24.23
CA TYR A 175 -16.36 -4.45 25.47
C TYR A 175 -17.49 -5.48 25.76
N PRO A 176 -17.73 -5.89 27.00
CA PRO A 176 -17.10 -5.43 28.26
C PRO A 176 -15.87 -6.24 28.70
N LYS A 177 -15.34 -7.18 27.90
CA LYS A 177 -14.16 -7.97 28.27
C LYS A 177 -12.91 -7.10 28.43
N THR A 178 -12.83 -6.02 27.67
CA THR A 178 -11.76 -5.00 27.74
C THR A 178 -12.37 -3.61 27.81
N SER A 179 -11.53 -2.59 27.96
CA SER A 179 -11.96 -1.18 27.87
C SER A 179 -12.35 -0.73 26.47
N GLY A 180 -12.06 -1.54 25.44
CA GLY A 180 -12.21 -1.17 24.03
C GLY A 180 -11.10 -0.26 23.49
N TRP A 181 -10.10 0.08 24.31
CA TRP A 181 -8.96 0.91 23.93
C TRP A 181 -7.69 0.08 23.82
N PHE A 182 -6.93 0.33 22.73
CA PHE A 182 -5.67 -0.34 22.44
C PHE A 182 -4.65 0.65 21.89
N THR A 183 -3.36 0.32 22.02
CA THR A 183 -2.32 1.04 21.28
C THR A 183 -2.32 0.56 19.83
N ASP A 184 -2.13 1.48 18.88
CA ASP A 184 -2.11 1.17 17.44
C ASP A 184 -0.75 0.70 16.94
N GLN A 185 0.23 0.68 17.81
CA GLN A 185 1.60 0.32 17.48
C GLN A 185 1.67 -1.15 17.04
N ASP A 186 2.36 -1.37 15.92
CA ASP A 186 2.61 -2.70 15.32
C ASP A 186 1.40 -3.42 14.70
N PHE A 187 0.21 -2.83 14.72
CA PHE A 187 -0.83 -3.20 13.76
C PHE A 187 -0.49 -2.65 12.38
N ILE A 188 -1.01 -3.28 11.30
CA ILE A 188 -0.77 -2.79 9.94
C ILE A 188 -1.36 -1.39 9.73
N PRO A 189 -2.66 -1.14 9.99
CA PRO A 189 -3.20 0.21 9.93
C PRO A 189 -2.89 0.98 11.23
N ARG A 190 -2.07 2.01 11.13
CA ARG A 190 -1.69 2.90 12.24
C ARG A 190 -2.36 4.27 12.09
N ASN A 191 -2.32 5.09 13.13
CA ASN A 191 -2.91 6.43 13.14
C ASN A 191 -2.42 7.35 12.01
N ASN A 192 -1.23 7.10 11.49
CA ASN A 192 -0.62 7.85 10.39
C ASN A 192 -0.76 7.18 9.01
N THR A 193 -1.44 6.04 8.92
CA THR A 193 -1.71 5.37 7.64
C THR A 193 -2.75 6.19 6.87
N SER A 194 -2.39 6.67 5.69
CA SER A 194 -3.18 7.62 4.90
C SER A 194 -3.66 7.09 3.54
N CYS A 195 -3.28 5.86 3.19
CA CYS A 195 -3.83 5.16 2.02
C CYS A 195 -3.48 3.67 2.06
N SER A 196 -4.15 2.90 1.22
CA SER A 196 -3.74 1.54 0.83
C SER A 196 -4.04 1.36 -0.66
N ILE A 197 -3.07 0.83 -1.42
CA ILE A 197 -3.17 0.67 -2.86
C ILE A 197 -2.73 -0.73 -3.24
N VAL A 198 -3.51 -1.37 -4.11
CA VAL A 198 -3.16 -2.63 -4.76
C VAL A 198 -3.12 -2.38 -6.26
N VAL A 199 -1.96 -2.55 -6.86
CA VAL A 199 -1.83 -2.53 -8.31
C VAL A 199 -1.97 -3.94 -8.84
N GLN A 200 -3.03 -4.17 -9.59
CA GLN A 200 -3.25 -5.41 -10.31
C GLN A 200 -2.75 -5.24 -11.74
N GLY A 201 -1.54 -5.72 -11.99
CA GLY A 201 -0.91 -5.69 -13.32
C GLY A 201 -1.56 -6.68 -14.28
N VAL A 202 -1.11 -6.60 -15.53
CA VAL A 202 -1.52 -7.49 -16.63
C VAL A 202 -0.52 -8.64 -16.81
N LYS A 203 -0.93 -9.67 -17.52
CA LYS A 203 -0.03 -10.75 -17.94
C LYS A 203 0.71 -10.35 -19.22
N LYS A 204 1.85 -10.98 -19.47
CA LYS A 204 2.61 -10.81 -20.71
C LYS A 204 1.73 -11.03 -21.94
N GLY A 205 1.69 -10.03 -22.81
CA GLY A 205 0.90 -10.04 -24.03
C GLY A 205 -0.52 -9.45 -23.91
N GLU A 206 -0.96 -9.13 -22.70
CA GLU A 206 -2.20 -8.36 -22.48
C GLU A 206 -1.93 -6.85 -22.65
N ASN A 207 -3.00 -6.09 -22.92
CA ASN A 207 -2.90 -4.65 -23.06
C ASN A 207 -2.55 -3.98 -21.70
N PRO A 208 -1.46 -3.21 -21.61
CA PRO A 208 -1.07 -2.51 -20.38
C PRO A 208 -2.17 -1.59 -19.79
N GLU A 209 -3.05 -1.04 -20.63
CA GLU A 209 -4.18 -0.21 -20.19
C GLU A 209 -5.14 -0.93 -19.21
N LEU A 210 -5.12 -2.26 -19.19
CA LEU A 210 -5.95 -3.08 -18.31
C LEU A 210 -5.43 -3.13 -16.86
N THR A 211 -4.26 -2.56 -16.59
CA THR A 211 -3.73 -2.40 -15.23
C THR A 211 -4.68 -1.59 -14.36
N VAL A 212 -5.04 -2.12 -13.20
CA VAL A 212 -5.99 -1.50 -12.26
C VAL A 212 -5.30 -1.13 -10.96
N LEU A 213 -5.53 0.09 -10.48
CA LEU A 213 -5.10 0.55 -9.16
C LEU A 213 -6.32 0.56 -8.23
N TRP A 214 -6.50 -0.50 -7.46
CA TRP A 214 -7.47 -0.50 -6.37
C TRP A 214 -6.95 0.37 -5.23
N THR A 215 -7.68 1.40 -4.87
CA THR A 215 -7.18 2.47 -4.01
C THR A 215 -8.14 2.80 -2.88
N ILE A 216 -7.66 2.73 -1.64
CA ILE A 216 -8.30 3.34 -0.48
C ILE A 216 -7.55 4.62 -0.16
N LEU A 217 -8.23 5.78 -0.21
CA LEU A 217 -7.69 7.05 0.26
C LEU A 217 -8.09 7.29 1.72
N GLY A 218 -7.14 7.79 2.51
CA GLY A 218 -7.30 8.00 3.94
C GLY A 218 -6.93 6.76 4.76
N TYR A 219 -7.46 6.67 5.97
CA TYR A 219 -7.23 5.55 6.90
C TYR A 219 -7.98 4.29 6.42
N PRO A 220 -7.30 3.19 6.06
CA PRO A 220 -7.94 2.05 5.39
C PRO A 220 -9.13 1.44 6.14
N PRO A 221 -9.12 1.34 7.50
CA PRO A 221 -10.30 0.88 8.24
C PRO A 221 -11.51 1.82 8.20
N ALA A 222 -11.32 3.07 7.75
CA ALA A 222 -12.38 4.07 7.60
C ALA A 222 -12.56 4.53 6.15
N GLY A 223 -12.10 3.75 5.17
CA GLY A 223 -12.22 4.01 3.74
C GLY A 223 -12.80 2.82 2.98
N VAL A 224 -13.03 3.00 1.68
CA VAL A 224 -13.47 1.97 0.73
C VAL A 224 -12.50 1.90 -0.45
N ALA A 225 -12.30 0.70 -0.98
CA ALA A 225 -11.48 0.48 -2.16
C ALA A 225 -12.24 0.89 -3.43
N VAL A 226 -11.59 1.72 -4.26
CA VAL A 226 -12.12 2.19 -5.54
C VAL A 226 -11.13 1.78 -6.64
N PRO A 227 -11.57 1.12 -7.74
CA PRO A 227 -10.71 0.78 -8.86
C PRO A 227 -10.46 2.00 -9.75
N LEU A 228 -9.22 2.18 -10.18
CA LEU A 228 -8.80 3.27 -11.05
C LEU A 228 -7.98 2.70 -12.22
N TRP A 229 -8.15 3.28 -13.41
CA TRP A 229 -7.35 2.98 -14.60
C TRP A 229 -6.56 4.21 -15.02
N VAL A 230 -5.35 4.02 -15.55
CA VAL A 230 -4.47 5.14 -15.96
C VAL A 230 -5.05 5.95 -17.13
N LYS A 231 -5.99 5.38 -17.85
CA LYS A 231 -6.58 5.94 -19.07
C LYS A 231 -7.66 6.99 -18.85
N ASP A 232 -8.19 7.10 -17.64
CA ASP A 232 -9.34 7.96 -17.35
C ASP A 232 -9.02 9.10 -16.38
N ASN A 233 -9.96 10.05 -16.30
CA ASN A 233 -9.94 11.06 -15.27
C ASN A 233 -10.25 10.42 -13.91
N LEU A 234 -9.61 10.92 -12.86
CA LEU A 234 -9.93 10.50 -11.51
C LEU A 234 -11.37 10.93 -11.15
N PRO A 235 -12.17 10.05 -10.53
CA PRO A 235 -13.46 10.45 -9.97
C PRO A 235 -13.31 11.68 -9.06
N ALA A 236 -14.27 12.60 -9.11
CA ALA A 236 -14.20 13.85 -8.34
C ALA A 236 -13.94 13.62 -6.84
N MET A 237 -14.47 12.52 -6.28
CA MET A 237 -14.26 12.15 -4.87
C MET A 237 -12.83 11.67 -4.57
N MET A 238 -12.08 11.26 -5.58
CA MET A 238 -10.69 10.80 -5.50
C MET A 238 -9.69 11.87 -5.95
N SER A 239 -10.16 12.93 -6.60
CA SER A 239 -9.33 14.02 -7.12
C SER A 239 -8.99 15.03 -6.03
N TYR A 240 -7.76 15.59 -6.11
CA TYR A 240 -7.32 16.62 -5.18
C TYR A 240 -8.13 17.92 -5.37
N ASP A 241 -8.79 18.33 -4.30
CA ASP A 241 -9.51 19.60 -4.22
C ASP A 241 -8.58 20.68 -3.65
N LYS A 242 -8.23 21.69 -4.45
CA LYS A 242 -7.30 22.75 -4.05
C LYS A 242 -7.82 23.61 -2.90
N GLU A 243 -9.15 23.80 -2.82
CA GLU A 243 -9.78 24.62 -1.76
C GLU A 243 -9.76 23.87 -0.43
N LYS A 244 -9.92 22.55 -0.45
CA LYS A 244 -9.95 21.69 0.74
C LYS A 244 -8.59 21.13 1.11
N GLY A 245 -7.59 21.23 0.23
CA GLY A 245 -6.25 20.70 0.45
C GLY A 245 -6.15 19.17 0.46
N ALA A 246 -7.21 18.45 0.04
CA ALA A 246 -7.25 16.99 0.01
C ALA A 246 -8.32 16.47 -0.95
N ALA A 247 -8.23 15.21 -1.38
CA ALA A 247 -9.33 14.54 -2.05
C ALA A 247 -10.49 14.30 -1.05
N PRO A 248 -11.78 14.49 -1.46
CA PRO A 248 -12.92 14.35 -0.56
C PRO A 248 -12.99 13.03 0.21
N LEU A 249 -12.72 11.88 -0.45
CA LEU A 249 -12.68 10.58 0.23
C LEU A 249 -11.56 10.50 1.26
N SER A 250 -10.38 11.02 0.95
CA SER A 250 -9.27 11.07 1.91
C SER A 250 -9.63 11.90 3.13
N ALA A 251 -10.16 13.11 2.92
CA ALA A 251 -10.57 14.02 3.99
C ALA A 251 -11.65 13.41 4.89
N ALA A 252 -12.66 12.76 4.29
CA ALA A 252 -13.75 12.12 5.04
C ALA A 252 -13.23 10.94 5.88
N SER A 253 -12.38 10.07 5.29
CA SER A 253 -11.80 8.92 5.98
C SER A 253 -10.90 9.34 7.15
N LEU A 254 -9.99 10.30 6.93
CA LEU A 254 -9.09 10.79 7.97
C LEU A 254 -9.84 11.52 9.09
N LYS A 255 -10.84 12.32 8.74
CA LYS A 255 -11.72 12.96 9.72
C LYS A 255 -12.44 11.93 10.58
N LEU A 256 -12.99 10.89 9.96
CA LEU A 256 -13.69 9.82 10.66
C LEU A 256 -12.76 9.07 11.61
N ALA A 257 -11.53 8.78 11.17
CA ALA A 257 -10.49 8.17 11.99
C ALA A 257 -10.12 9.06 13.19
N ASP A 258 -9.88 10.36 12.95
CA ASP A 258 -9.49 11.31 13.98
C ASP A 258 -10.57 11.54 15.03
N GLU A 259 -11.85 11.66 14.60
CA GLU A 259 -12.97 11.96 15.49
C GLU A 259 -13.53 10.74 16.22
N LYS A 260 -13.36 9.52 15.67
CA LYS A 260 -14.00 8.30 16.22
C LYS A 260 -13.02 7.26 16.70
N VAL A 261 -11.86 7.10 16.04
CA VAL A 261 -10.90 6.05 16.36
C VAL A 261 -9.81 6.57 17.27
N PHE A 262 -9.19 7.69 16.89
CA PHE A 262 -8.07 8.31 17.62
C PHE A 262 -8.48 9.59 18.34
N HIS A 263 -9.69 9.60 18.90
CA HIS A 263 -10.28 10.80 19.47
C HIS A 263 -9.77 11.16 20.88
N PHE A 264 -9.00 10.31 21.52
CA PHE A 264 -8.37 10.62 22.80
C PHE A 264 -7.19 11.58 22.58
N LYS A 265 -7.34 12.85 22.98
CA LYS A 265 -6.41 13.94 22.63
C LYS A 265 -5.71 14.58 23.84
N GLN A 266 -5.62 13.88 24.97
CA GLN A 266 -5.02 14.44 26.19
C GLN A 266 -3.56 14.00 26.34
N GLY A 267 -2.62 14.97 26.32
CA GLY A 267 -1.21 14.76 26.52
C GLY A 267 -0.45 14.19 25.32
N GLY A 268 0.87 14.03 25.47
CA GLY A 268 1.72 13.46 24.43
C GLY A 268 1.45 11.98 24.21
N GLY A 269 1.50 11.53 22.96
CA GLY A 269 1.35 10.13 22.60
C GLY A 269 -0.08 9.59 22.60
N THR A 270 -1.08 10.38 22.98
CA THR A 270 -2.49 9.93 23.05
C THR A 270 -3.08 9.52 21.71
N LYS A 271 -2.57 10.05 20.61
CA LYS A 271 -2.96 9.65 19.25
C LYS A 271 -2.62 8.20 18.89
N HIS A 272 -1.82 7.51 19.71
CA HIS A 272 -1.52 6.10 19.53
C HIS A 272 -2.55 5.17 20.17
N TYR A 273 -3.57 5.71 20.86
CA TYR A 273 -4.65 4.92 21.42
C TYR A 273 -5.84 4.89 20.45
N LEU A 274 -6.12 3.71 19.95
CA LEU A 274 -7.29 3.48 19.10
C LEU A 274 -8.49 3.00 19.93
N HIS A 275 -9.69 3.47 19.57
CA HIS A 275 -10.94 3.00 20.14
C HIS A 275 -11.54 1.92 19.24
N TRP A 276 -11.31 0.67 19.59
CA TRP A 276 -11.68 -0.50 18.79
C TRP A 276 -13.19 -0.63 18.58
N GLU A 277 -13.99 -0.36 19.62
CA GLU A 277 -15.45 -0.46 19.57
C GLU A 277 -16.09 0.43 18.47
N ASN A 278 -15.42 1.53 18.11
CA ASN A 278 -15.88 2.40 17.03
C ASN A 278 -15.51 1.86 15.64
N LEU A 279 -14.50 1.01 15.55
CA LEU A 279 -14.12 0.35 14.29
C LEU A 279 -14.90 -0.96 14.07
N TYR A 280 -14.98 -1.78 15.13
CA TYR A 280 -15.59 -3.09 15.08
C TYR A 280 -16.19 -3.44 16.45
N ASN A 281 -17.42 -3.94 16.49
CA ASN A 281 -18.10 -4.29 17.73
C ASN A 281 -19.12 -5.41 17.54
N LEU A 282 -19.56 -6.01 18.63
CA LEU A 282 -20.52 -7.13 18.61
C LEU A 282 -21.92 -6.75 18.07
N LYS A 283 -22.25 -5.46 18.03
CA LYS A 283 -23.54 -4.96 17.51
C LYS A 283 -23.53 -4.77 16.00
N GLY A 284 -22.40 -4.96 15.32
CA GLY A 284 -22.29 -4.72 13.88
C GLY A 284 -22.36 -3.24 13.47
N THR A 285 -22.13 -2.31 14.39
CA THR A 285 -22.27 -0.86 14.15
C THR A 285 -20.96 -0.11 13.98
N GLY A 286 -19.83 -0.81 14.04
CA GLY A 286 -18.50 -0.24 13.84
C GLY A 286 -18.30 0.30 12.43
N ILE A 287 -17.36 1.21 12.27
CA ILE A 287 -17.07 1.87 10.99
C ILE A 287 -16.75 0.84 9.91
N MET A 288 -15.83 -0.09 10.17
CA MET A 288 -15.46 -1.15 9.22
C MET A 288 -16.69 -1.99 8.82
N GLN A 289 -17.54 -2.34 9.78
CA GLN A 289 -18.74 -3.15 9.55
C GLN A 289 -19.80 -2.43 8.70
N LYS A 290 -19.86 -1.10 8.77
CA LYS A 290 -20.73 -0.27 7.92
C LYS A 290 -20.17 -0.04 6.52
N LEU A 291 -18.84 0.01 6.39
CA LEU A 291 -18.19 0.25 5.09
C LEU A 291 -18.06 -1.02 4.24
N VAL A 292 -17.93 -2.21 4.85
CA VAL A 292 -17.86 -3.48 4.10
C VAL A 292 -19.00 -3.66 3.10
N PRO A 293 -20.30 -3.44 3.43
CA PRO A 293 -21.37 -3.58 2.45
C PRO A 293 -21.32 -2.53 1.32
N VAL A 294 -20.72 -1.36 1.57
CA VAL A 294 -20.51 -0.34 0.53
C VAL A 294 -19.41 -0.77 -0.42
N GLU A 295 -18.28 -1.21 0.12
CA GLU A 295 -17.16 -1.73 -0.66
C GLU A 295 -17.56 -2.96 -1.48
N GLU A 296 -18.37 -3.85 -0.91
CA GLU A 296 -18.88 -5.02 -1.63
C GLU A 296 -19.67 -4.62 -2.87
N LYS A 297 -20.49 -3.56 -2.82
CA LYS A 297 -21.19 -3.05 -4.01
C LYS A 297 -20.20 -2.53 -5.07
N VAL A 298 -19.13 -1.85 -4.65
CA VAL A 298 -18.08 -1.44 -5.59
C VAL A 298 -17.47 -2.65 -6.29
N TYR A 299 -17.16 -3.72 -5.57
CA TYR A 299 -16.65 -4.95 -6.19
C TYR A 299 -17.67 -5.61 -7.13
N GLN A 300 -18.94 -5.66 -6.73
CA GLN A 300 -20.02 -6.26 -7.57
C GLN A 300 -20.18 -5.53 -8.90
N GLU A 301 -19.94 -4.23 -8.96
CA GLU A 301 -20.00 -3.43 -10.18
C GLU A 301 -18.67 -3.46 -10.96
N ALA A 302 -17.55 -3.32 -10.27
CA ALA A 302 -16.25 -3.18 -10.90
C ALA A 302 -15.66 -4.49 -11.44
N LEU A 303 -15.84 -5.62 -10.76
CA LEU A 303 -15.25 -6.89 -11.21
C LEU A 303 -15.83 -7.39 -12.55
N PRO A 304 -17.16 -7.36 -12.79
CA PRO A 304 -17.71 -7.69 -14.11
C PRO A 304 -17.21 -6.73 -15.21
N LEU A 305 -17.08 -5.43 -14.90
CA LEU A 305 -16.55 -4.44 -15.82
C LEU A 305 -15.10 -4.72 -16.17
N GLN A 306 -14.27 -5.01 -15.18
CA GLN A 306 -12.88 -5.41 -15.37
C GLN A 306 -12.79 -6.67 -16.24
N GLN A 307 -13.58 -7.70 -15.98
CA GLN A 307 -13.61 -8.92 -16.80
C GLN A 307 -14.02 -8.63 -18.26
N LYS A 308 -14.98 -7.73 -18.46
CA LYS A 308 -15.37 -7.28 -19.80
C LYS A 308 -14.20 -6.59 -20.51
N PHE A 309 -13.50 -5.67 -19.86
CA PHE A 309 -12.33 -5.01 -20.44
C PHE A 309 -11.21 -5.98 -20.80
N TYR A 310 -10.95 -6.97 -19.95
CA TYR A 310 -10.00 -8.04 -20.27
C TYR A 310 -10.42 -8.83 -21.51
N LYS A 311 -11.71 -9.18 -21.64
CA LYS A 311 -12.24 -9.86 -22.82
C LYS A 311 -12.15 -9.01 -24.09
N ASP A 312 -12.41 -7.71 -23.97
CA ASP A 312 -12.40 -6.75 -25.08
C ASP A 312 -10.97 -6.28 -25.42
N GLY A 313 -9.98 -6.61 -24.57
CA GLY A 313 -8.58 -6.22 -24.71
C GLY A 313 -8.31 -4.72 -24.55
N LYS A 314 -9.25 -3.94 -24.03
CA LYS A 314 -9.15 -2.48 -23.84
C LYS A 314 -10.10 -1.95 -22.78
N VAL A 315 -9.73 -0.80 -22.22
CA VAL A 315 -10.60 -0.04 -21.32
C VAL A 315 -11.57 0.83 -22.14
N ASN A 316 -12.85 0.76 -21.82
CA ASN A 316 -13.86 1.65 -22.36
C ASN A 316 -14.18 2.76 -21.34
N VAL A 317 -13.58 3.94 -21.53
CA VAL A 317 -13.70 5.10 -20.62
C VAL A 317 -15.17 5.50 -20.36
N LYS A 318 -16.05 5.37 -21.38
CA LYS A 318 -17.47 5.71 -21.24
C LYS A 318 -18.26 4.80 -20.28
N GLU A 319 -17.69 3.68 -19.91
CA GLU A 319 -18.29 2.73 -18.96
C GLU A 319 -17.73 2.88 -17.54
N LEU A 320 -16.77 3.80 -17.35
CA LEU A 320 -16.18 4.14 -16.05
C LEU A 320 -16.96 5.26 -15.35
N ASP A 321 -17.75 6.06 -16.08
CA ASP A 321 -18.65 7.08 -15.58
C ASP A 321 -19.98 6.46 -15.12
#